data_4ce110d91fca4060d8f5ff9b66c12b60
#
_entry.id   4ce110d91fca4060d8f5ff9b66c12b60
#
_cell.length_a   1.000
_cell.length_b   1.000
_cell.length_c   1.000
_cell.angle_alpha   90.00
_cell.angle_beta   90.00
_cell.angle_gamma   90.00
#
_symmetry.space_group_name_H-M   'P 1'
#
loop_
_entity.id
_entity.type
_entity.pdbx_description
1 polymer ?
#
loop_
_entity_poly.entity_id
_entity_poly.type
_entity_poly.pdbx_seq_one_letter_code
_entity_poly.pdbx_strand_id
1 'polypeptide(L)'
;MSNPICPIESLLEILEGKWTLLLLHHLFDGVKRFGELRRALHPISPKTLTDRLRLLEERGIVTRTIYSEVPLHVDYQLTERGRHLEPIFIAMRVWVQSEDSGPKNESVSKSLSS
;
A
#
# COMPACT_ATOMS: atom_id res chain seq x y z
N MET A 1 10.86 0.90 30.02
CA MET A 1 10.52 -0.02 28.98
C MET A 1 9.11 0.18 28.47
N SER A 2 9.01 0.23 27.23
CA SER A 2 7.70 0.45 26.68
C SER A 2 6.86 -0.82 26.73
N ASN A 3 5.57 -0.63 26.73
CA ASN A 3 4.66 -1.76 26.64
C ASN A 3 4.82 -2.48 25.33
N PRO A 4 4.64 -3.78 25.36
CA PRO A 4 4.63 -4.48 24.09
C PRO A 4 3.49 -3.96 23.24
N ILE A 5 3.80 -3.61 22.03
CA ILE A 5 2.80 -3.14 21.10
C ILE A 5 2.08 -4.35 20.52
N CYS A 6 0.77 -4.29 20.46
CA CYS A 6 -0.01 -5.32 19.79
C CYS A 6 0.48 -5.43 18.35
N PRO A 7 0.73 -6.65 17.83
CA PRO A 7 1.19 -6.78 16.45
C PRO A 7 0.29 -6.11 15.44
N ILE A 8 -1.01 -6.09 15.69
CA ILE A 8 -1.94 -5.41 14.79
C ILE A 8 -1.73 -3.90 14.82
N GLU A 9 -1.47 -3.36 16.00
CA GLU A 9 -1.22 -1.92 16.12
C GLU A 9 0.06 -1.52 15.41
N SER A 10 1.09 -2.35 15.52
CA SER A 10 2.33 -2.09 14.80
C SER A 10 2.11 -2.08 13.30
N LEU A 11 1.32 -3.02 12.81
CA LEU A 11 1.00 -3.09 11.40
C LEU A 11 0.21 -1.86 10.96
N LEU A 12 -0.74 -1.43 11.78
CA LEU A 12 -1.55 -0.27 11.44
C LEU A 12 -0.74 1.02 11.36
N GLU A 13 0.32 1.13 12.13
CA GLU A 13 1.19 2.29 12.03
C GLU A 13 1.82 2.41 10.65
N ILE A 14 2.08 1.28 10.03
CA ILE A 14 2.66 1.26 8.69
C ILE A 14 1.59 1.41 7.63
N LEU A 15 0.46 0.73 7.82
CA LEU A 15 -0.58 0.61 6.80
C LEU A 15 -1.75 1.56 7.00
N GLU A 16 -1.53 2.62 7.72
CA GLU A 16 -2.59 3.57 8.01
C GLU A 16 -3.10 4.25 6.74
N GLY A 17 -4.44 4.31 6.61
CA GLY A 17 -5.08 5.01 5.52
C GLY A 17 -5.18 4.19 4.24
N LYS A 18 -6.23 4.46 3.49
CA LYS A 18 -6.51 3.70 2.27
C LYS A 18 -5.45 3.91 1.21
N TRP A 19 -4.87 5.11 1.15
CA TRP A 19 -3.87 5.40 0.12
C TRP A 19 -2.61 4.57 0.29
N THR A 20 -2.24 4.29 1.54
CA THR A 20 -1.06 3.48 1.81
C THR A 20 -1.25 2.05 1.30
N LEU A 21 -2.41 1.47 1.59
CA LEU A 21 -2.71 0.12 1.12
C LEU A 21 -2.72 0.03 -0.39
N LEU A 22 -3.37 1.01 -1.04
CA LEU A 22 -3.44 1.01 -2.50
C LEU A 22 -2.07 1.23 -3.12
N LEU A 23 -1.27 2.08 -2.50
CA LEU A 23 0.08 2.35 -2.97
C LEU A 23 0.93 1.07 -2.95
N LEU A 24 0.89 0.36 -1.83
CA LEU A 24 1.62 -0.90 -1.72
C LEU A 24 1.13 -1.93 -2.72
N HIS A 25 -0.17 -1.98 -2.92
CA HIS A 25 -0.75 -2.89 -3.89
C HIS A 25 -0.12 -2.70 -5.27
N HIS A 26 0.01 -1.45 -5.70
CA HIS A 26 0.62 -1.18 -7.00
C HIS A 26 2.12 -1.45 -7.01
N LEU A 27 2.80 -1.24 -5.90
CA LEU A 27 4.23 -1.48 -5.83
C LEU A 27 4.59 -2.96 -5.80
N PHE A 28 3.65 -3.83 -5.44
CA PHE A 28 3.89 -5.26 -5.54
C PHE A 28 4.05 -5.71 -7.00
N ASP A 29 3.52 -4.94 -7.94
CA ASP A 29 3.68 -5.26 -9.36
C ASP A 29 5.07 -4.94 -9.88
N GLY A 30 5.84 -4.18 -9.15
CA GLY A 30 7.20 -3.85 -9.56
C GLY A 30 7.53 -2.38 -9.35
N VAL A 31 8.61 -1.97 -9.94
CA VAL A 31 9.10 -0.60 -9.84
C VAL A 31 8.13 0.36 -10.51
N LYS A 32 7.87 1.48 -9.84
CA LYS A 32 6.95 2.49 -10.37
C LYS A 32 7.54 3.86 -10.25
N ARG A 33 7.23 4.70 -11.22
CA ARG A 33 7.57 6.12 -11.18
C ARG A 33 6.46 6.88 -10.48
N PHE A 34 6.81 8.06 -9.98
CA PHE A 34 5.85 8.92 -9.30
C PHE A 34 4.60 9.16 -10.15
N GLY A 35 4.80 9.50 -11.42
CA GLY A 35 3.67 9.75 -12.32
C GLY A 35 2.79 8.54 -12.55
N GLU A 36 3.39 7.36 -12.60
CA GLU A 36 2.63 6.13 -12.75
C GLU A 36 1.75 5.88 -11.53
N LEU A 37 2.33 6.09 -10.35
CA LEU A 37 1.58 5.91 -9.10
C LEU A 37 0.44 6.93 -9.02
N ARG A 38 0.72 8.16 -9.41
CA ARG A 38 -0.27 9.21 -9.35
C ARG A 38 -1.45 8.90 -10.26
N ARG A 39 -1.17 8.39 -11.46
CA ARG A 39 -2.23 8.01 -12.40
C ARG A 39 -3.03 6.82 -11.88
N ALA A 40 -2.32 5.83 -11.32
CA ALA A 40 -2.96 4.62 -10.82
C ALA A 40 -3.85 4.90 -9.63
N LEU A 41 -3.47 5.87 -8.82
CA LEU A 41 -4.20 6.20 -7.59
C LEU A 41 -5.07 7.44 -7.71
N HIS A 42 -5.30 7.89 -8.94
CA HIS A 42 -6.19 9.03 -9.15
C HIS A 42 -7.48 8.84 -8.36
N PRO A 43 -7.97 9.84 -7.64
CA PRO A 43 -7.58 11.25 -7.66
C PRO A 43 -6.65 11.69 -6.53
N ILE A 44 -5.69 10.89 -6.16
CA ILE A 44 -4.77 11.26 -5.09
C ILE A 44 -4.04 12.55 -5.44
N SER A 45 -3.86 13.43 -4.47
CA SER A 45 -3.12 14.66 -4.71
C SER A 45 -1.62 14.38 -4.69
N PRO A 46 -0.83 15.19 -5.41
CA PRO A 46 0.63 15.02 -5.34
C PRO A 46 1.18 15.13 -3.94
N LYS A 47 0.60 16.01 -3.13
CA LYS A 47 1.05 16.16 -1.76
C LYS A 47 0.81 14.90 -0.95
N THR A 48 -0.38 14.33 -1.05
CA THR A 48 -0.71 13.12 -0.31
C THR A 48 0.18 11.97 -0.75
N LEU A 49 0.39 11.82 -2.06
CA LEU A 49 1.24 10.77 -2.57
C LEU A 49 2.68 10.92 -2.07
N THR A 50 3.20 12.14 -2.12
CA THR A 50 4.54 12.42 -1.62
C THR A 50 4.66 12.08 -0.13
N ASP A 51 3.68 12.51 0.65
CA ASP A 51 3.69 12.27 2.09
C ASP A 51 3.67 10.77 2.40
N ARG A 52 2.85 10.03 1.68
CA ARG A 52 2.75 8.58 1.90
C ARG A 52 4.03 7.85 1.49
N LEU A 53 4.61 8.24 0.37
CA LEU A 53 5.86 7.64 -0.08
C LEU A 53 6.98 7.92 0.91
N ARG A 54 7.03 9.14 1.43
CA ARG A 54 8.04 9.48 2.43
C ARG A 54 7.90 8.66 3.69
N LEU A 55 6.66 8.47 4.14
CA LEU A 55 6.41 7.66 5.32
C LEU A 55 6.88 6.23 5.10
N LEU A 56 6.56 5.65 3.95
CA LEU A 56 6.98 4.29 3.63
C LEU A 56 8.50 4.19 3.51
N GLU A 57 9.13 5.23 2.97
CA GLU A 57 10.58 5.29 2.91
C GLU A 57 11.19 5.29 4.30
N GLU A 58 10.66 6.12 5.19
CA GLU A 58 11.14 6.22 6.57
C GLU A 58 10.98 4.92 7.32
N ARG A 59 9.93 4.18 7.02
CA ARG A 59 9.68 2.89 7.68
C ARG A 59 10.45 1.75 7.04
N GLY A 60 11.24 2.04 6.01
CA GLY A 60 12.04 1.00 5.35
C GLY A 60 11.26 0.07 4.48
N ILE A 61 10.08 0.48 4.03
CA ILE A 61 9.19 -0.32 3.19
C ILE A 61 9.46 -0.07 1.71
N VAL A 62 9.83 1.16 1.38
CA VAL A 62 10.02 1.59 0.00
C VAL A 62 11.38 2.26 -0.13
N THR A 63 12.05 2.05 -1.26
CA THR A 63 13.25 2.81 -1.61
C THR A 63 12.93 3.72 -2.79
N ARG A 64 13.59 4.86 -2.78
CA ARG A 64 13.50 5.83 -3.84
C ARG A 64 14.87 5.94 -4.48
N THR A 65 14.93 5.75 -5.78
CA THR A 65 16.19 5.83 -6.52
C THR A 65 16.09 6.93 -7.55
N ILE A 66 17.03 7.88 -7.49
CA ILE A 66 17.11 8.96 -8.45
C ILE A 66 18.14 8.59 -9.49
N TYR A 67 17.70 8.42 -10.74
CA TYR A 67 18.60 8.05 -11.84
C TYR A 67 19.08 9.26 -12.60
N SER A 68 18.27 10.30 -12.65
CA SER A 68 18.62 11.49 -13.41
C SER A 68 17.85 12.66 -12.82
N GLU A 69 18.50 13.81 -12.78
CA GLU A 69 17.85 15.01 -12.26
C GLU A 69 17.33 15.90 -13.39
N VAL A 70 17.82 15.71 -14.60
CA VAL A 70 17.39 16.51 -15.75
C VAL A 70 17.29 15.60 -16.96
N PRO A 71 16.11 15.17 -17.36
CA PRO A 71 14.86 15.31 -16.62
C PRO A 71 14.83 14.44 -15.39
N LEU A 72 14.03 14.80 -14.44
CA LEU A 72 13.96 14.05 -13.18
C LEU A 72 13.40 12.66 -13.45
N HIS A 73 14.16 11.66 -13.02
CA HIS A 73 13.75 10.27 -13.16
C HIS A 73 13.94 9.58 -11.81
N VAL A 74 12.85 9.32 -11.14
CA VAL A 74 12.85 8.71 -9.81
C VAL A 74 11.99 7.47 -9.84
N ASP A 75 12.57 6.37 -9.38
CA ASP A 75 11.86 5.10 -9.27
C ASP A 75 11.58 4.79 -7.81
N TYR A 76 10.43 4.20 -7.57
CA TYR A 76 10.03 3.70 -6.25
C TYR A 76 9.86 2.20 -6.33
N GLN A 77 10.39 1.50 -5.35
CA GLN A 77 10.20 0.05 -5.31
C GLN A 77 10.20 -0.42 -3.86
N LEU A 78 9.63 -1.59 -3.65
CA LEU A 78 9.59 -2.17 -2.32
C LEU A 78 10.97 -2.67 -1.93
N THR A 79 11.31 -2.48 -0.66
CA THR A 79 12.47 -3.13 -0.06
C THR A 79 12.14 -4.60 0.20
N GLU A 80 13.12 -5.35 0.62
CA GLU A 80 12.87 -6.72 1.06
C GLU A 80 11.85 -6.75 2.19
N ARG A 81 11.99 -5.83 3.14
CA ARG A 81 11.03 -5.70 4.22
C ARG A 81 9.62 -5.41 3.69
N GLY A 82 9.52 -4.54 2.69
CA GLY A 82 8.23 -4.24 2.09
C GLY A 82 7.63 -5.43 1.38
N ARG A 83 8.47 -6.24 0.73
CA ARG A 83 7.99 -7.43 0.04
C ARG A 83 7.44 -8.47 1.00
N HIS A 84 7.90 -8.46 2.24
CA HIS A 84 7.38 -9.38 3.25
C HIS A 84 5.93 -9.09 3.61
N LEU A 85 5.40 -7.94 3.19
CA LEU A 85 3.98 -7.64 3.37
C LEU A 85 3.11 -8.32 2.32
N GLU A 86 3.72 -8.79 1.23
CA GLU A 86 2.93 -9.35 0.13
C GLU A 86 2.06 -10.53 0.55
N PRO A 87 2.54 -11.50 1.36
CA PRO A 87 1.69 -12.61 1.77
C PRO A 87 0.43 -12.15 2.50
N ILE A 88 0.53 -11.05 3.24
CA ILE A 88 -0.63 -10.50 3.94
C ILE A 88 -1.65 -9.99 2.92
N PHE A 89 -1.19 -9.28 1.91
CA PHE A 89 -2.06 -8.76 0.87
C PHE A 89 -2.69 -9.88 0.06
N ILE A 90 -1.91 -10.93 -0.23
CA ILE A 90 -2.44 -12.10 -0.93
C ILE A 90 -3.54 -12.74 -0.11
N ALA A 91 -3.33 -12.89 1.20
CA ALA A 91 -4.33 -13.50 2.08
C ALA A 91 -5.61 -12.68 2.10
N MET A 92 -5.48 -11.35 2.13
CA MET A 92 -6.65 -10.49 2.08
C MET A 92 -7.41 -10.64 0.77
N ARG A 93 -6.67 -10.71 -0.33
CA ARG A 93 -7.29 -10.87 -1.65
C ARG A 93 -8.02 -12.21 -1.76
N VAL A 94 -7.38 -13.27 -1.26
CA VAL A 94 -7.99 -14.59 -1.26
C VAL A 94 -9.28 -14.58 -0.43
N TRP A 95 -9.25 -13.92 0.71
CA TRP A 95 -10.42 -13.84 1.56
C TRP A 95 -11.58 -13.14 0.84
N VAL A 96 -11.29 -12.01 0.18
CA VAL A 96 -12.32 -11.27 -0.55
C VAL A 96 -12.89 -12.13 -1.68
N GLN A 97 -12.03 -12.82 -2.41
CA GLN A 97 -12.48 -13.68 -3.51
C GLN A 97 -13.32 -14.84 -3.03
N SER A 98 -12.98 -15.39 -1.88
CA SER A 98 -13.77 -16.47 -1.27
C SER A 98 -15.16 -15.99 -0.90
N GLU A 99 -15.25 -14.79 -0.36
CA GLU A 99 -16.53 -14.20 -0.03
C GLU A 99 -17.37 -13.95 -1.27
N ASP A 100 -16.71 -13.47 -2.32
CA ASP A 100 -17.41 -13.19 -3.58
C ASP A 100 -17.89 -14.46 -4.27
N SER A 101 -17.14 -15.54 -4.17
CA SER A 101 -17.49 -16.78 -4.86
C SER A 101 -18.41 -17.68 -4.06
N GLY A 102 -18.60 -17.39 -2.77
CA GLY A 102 -19.53 -18.15 -1.97
C GLY A 102 -20.96 -17.70 -2.19
N PRO A 103 -21.90 -18.31 -1.48
CA PRO A 103 -23.28 -17.86 -1.58
C PRO A 103 -23.37 -16.40 -1.20
N LYS A 104 -23.95 -15.61 -2.07
CA LYS A 104 -24.02 -14.18 -1.82
C LYS A 104 -24.90 -13.88 -0.64
N ASN A 105 -24.39 -13.08 0.25
CA ASN A 105 -25.15 -12.56 1.34
C ASN A 105 -25.29 -11.08 1.12
N GLU A 106 -26.36 -10.69 0.53
CA GLU A 106 -26.56 -9.30 0.15
C GLU A 106 -26.64 -8.39 1.33
N SER A 107 -27.13 -8.87 2.45
CA SER A 107 -27.17 -8.01 3.61
C SER A 107 -25.78 -7.71 4.13
N VAL A 108 -24.87 -8.65 4.03
CA VAL A 108 -23.48 -8.40 4.42
C VAL A 108 -22.85 -7.38 3.49
N SER A 109 -23.07 -7.56 2.21
CA SER A 109 -22.56 -6.65 1.20
C SER A 109 -23.05 -5.24 1.44
N LYS A 110 -24.31 -5.09 1.71
CA LYS A 110 -24.89 -3.79 1.96
C LYS A 110 -24.36 -3.16 3.22
N SER A 111 -24.15 -3.97 4.25
CA SER A 111 -23.60 -3.48 5.50
C SER A 111 -22.21 -2.92 5.29
N LEU A 112 -21.42 -3.58 4.49
CA LEU A 112 -20.07 -3.12 4.23
C LEU A 112 -20.02 -1.88 3.40
N SER A 113 -21.00 -1.68 2.56
CA SER A 113 -21.01 -0.51 1.69
C SER A 113 -21.62 0.71 2.34
N SER A 114 -22.27 0.57 3.43
CA SER A 114 -22.89 1.72 4.09
C SER A 114 -21.99 2.44 5.07
#